data_8255ea775237bea59ba9add774a2217f
#
_entry.id   8255ea775237bea59ba9add774a2217f
#
_cell.length_a   1.000
_cell.length_b   1.000
_cell.length_c   1.000
_cell.angle_alpha   90.00
_cell.angle_beta   90.00
_cell.angle_gamma   90.00
#
_symmetry.space_group_name_H-M   'P 1'
#
loop_
_entity.id
_entity.type
_entity.pdbx_description
1 polymer ?
#
loop_
_entity_poly.entity_id
_entity_poly.type
_entity_poly.pdbx_seq_one_letter_code
_entity_poly.pdbx_strand_id
1 'polypeptide(L)'
;MNIKNVVVIGSGTMGSGIAAQLCNANIPVTLLDLKTEIAEKAKKKIFESRPPLLIDKSKIDNIEVGNIEDNFDLVGKADWIVEAVVERIDIKHNLYAKISKVRKPDSIVSSNTSTIPLKVLSEKMSAEDKKDFCITHFFNPVRYMGLLEIVSEEINDI
;
A
#
# COMPACT_ATOMS: atom_id res chain seq x y z
N MET A 1 -11.09 8.92 -11.38
CA MET A 1 -9.88 8.07 -11.54
C MET A 1 -10.28 6.61 -11.62
N ASN A 2 -9.62 5.78 -12.43
CA ASN A 2 -9.88 4.33 -12.52
C ASN A 2 -8.62 3.58 -12.06
N ILE A 3 -8.65 3.02 -10.85
CA ILE A 3 -7.54 2.28 -10.26
C ILE A 3 -7.53 0.86 -10.87
N LYS A 4 -6.48 0.55 -11.62
CA LYS A 4 -6.29 -0.76 -12.29
C LYS A 4 -5.16 -1.57 -11.68
N ASN A 5 -4.12 -0.90 -11.14
CA ASN A 5 -2.94 -1.54 -10.55
C ASN A 5 -2.59 -0.88 -9.23
N VAL A 6 -2.36 -1.67 -8.20
CA VAL A 6 -1.96 -1.19 -6.88
C VAL A 6 -0.65 -1.83 -6.46
N VAL A 7 0.25 -1.03 -5.90
CA VAL A 7 1.45 -1.53 -5.22
C VAL A 7 1.28 -1.32 -3.72
N VAL A 8 1.40 -2.38 -2.95
CA VAL A 8 1.43 -2.34 -1.48
C VAL A 8 2.86 -2.57 -1.03
N ILE A 9 3.43 -1.62 -0.29
CA ILE A 9 4.80 -1.68 0.22
C ILE A 9 4.76 -1.97 1.72
N GLY A 10 5.32 -3.10 2.10
CA GLY A 10 5.24 -3.69 3.44
C GLY A 10 4.23 -4.83 3.48
N SER A 11 4.70 -6.05 3.71
CA SER A 11 3.90 -7.27 3.71
C SER A 11 3.56 -7.79 5.12
N GLY A 12 3.58 -6.89 6.10
CA GLY A 12 3.12 -7.19 7.47
C GLY A 12 1.62 -7.48 7.52
N THR A 13 1.06 -7.55 8.73
CA THR A 13 -0.37 -7.87 8.94
C THR A 13 -1.29 -6.94 8.14
N MET A 14 -1.04 -5.63 8.17
CA MET A 14 -1.90 -4.67 7.48
C MET A 14 -1.71 -4.71 5.97
N GLY A 15 -0.46 -4.67 5.46
CA GLY A 15 -0.20 -4.74 4.03
C GLY A 15 -0.72 -6.03 3.38
N SER A 16 -0.57 -7.17 4.06
CA SER A 16 -1.17 -8.45 3.62
C SER A 16 -2.70 -8.39 3.58
N GLY A 17 -3.32 -7.80 4.60
CA GLY A 17 -4.78 -7.63 4.66
C GLY A 17 -5.30 -6.72 3.55
N ILE A 18 -4.61 -5.60 3.30
CA ILE A 18 -4.94 -4.64 2.23
C ILE A 18 -4.78 -5.31 0.86
N ALA A 19 -3.66 -6.00 0.62
CA ALA A 19 -3.44 -6.72 -0.64
C ALA A 19 -4.53 -7.77 -0.89
N ALA A 20 -4.92 -8.52 0.14
CA ALA A 20 -6.02 -9.50 0.04
C ALA A 20 -7.36 -8.82 -0.27
N GLN A 21 -7.66 -7.68 0.34
CA GLN A 21 -8.92 -6.97 0.11
C GLN A 21 -9.00 -6.38 -1.30
N LEU A 22 -7.92 -5.82 -1.81
CA LEU A 22 -7.83 -5.35 -3.20
C LEU A 22 -8.00 -6.52 -4.19
N CYS A 23 -7.35 -7.63 -3.91
CA CYS A 23 -7.50 -8.88 -4.67
C CYS A 23 -8.96 -9.37 -4.68
N ASN A 24 -9.68 -9.31 -3.54
CA ASN A 24 -11.11 -9.62 -3.46
C ASN A 24 -11.95 -8.71 -4.38
N ALA A 25 -11.53 -7.46 -4.56
CA ALA A 25 -12.16 -6.49 -5.46
C ALA A 25 -11.76 -6.67 -6.94
N ASN A 26 -11.02 -7.74 -7.29
CA ASN A 26 -10.46 -8.01 -8.62
C ASN A 26 -9.46 -6.95 -9.11
N ILE A 27 -8.77 -6.29 -8.20
CA ILE A 27 -7.71 -5.33 -8.51
C ILE A 27 -6.37 -6.07 -8.42
N PRO A 28 -5.56 -6.11 -9.50
CA PRO A 28 -4.20 -6.65 -9.46
C PRO A 28 -3.34 -5.90 -8.46
N VAL A 29 -2.59 -6.64 -7.66
CA VAL A 29 -1.76 -6.09 -6.58
C VAL A 29 -0.34 -6.61 -6.70
N THR A 30 0.63 -5.72 -6.59
CA THR A 30 2.02 -6.09 -6.32
C THR A 30 2.33 -5.83 -4.85
N LEU A 31 2.70 -6.86 -4.11
CA LEU A 31 3.07 -6.80 -2.70
C LEU A 31 4.59 -6.82 -2.58
N LEU A 32 5.18 -5.69 -2.17
CA LEU A 32 6.64 -5.53 -2.01
C LEU A 32 7.03 -5.51 -0.54
N ASP A 33 8.19 -6.11 -0.24
CA ASP A 33 8.83 -6.01 1.08
C ASP A 33 10.35 -5.83 0.92
N LEU A 34 11.11 -5.85 2.00
CA LEU A 34 12.57 -5.74 1.96
C LEU A 34 13.23 -6.89 1.18
N LYS A 35 12.62 -8.09 1.22
CA LYS A 35 13.06 -9.29 0.50
C LYS A 35 11.87 -10.01 -0.10
N THR A 36 12.06 -10.59 -1.27
CA THR A 36 11.00 -11.34 -1.97
C THR A 36 10.46 -12.49 -1.11
N GLU A 37 11.32 -13.20 -0.37
CA GLU A 37 10.91 -14.30 0.49
C GLU A 37 9.96 -13.88 1.63
N ILE A 38 10.05 -12.61 2.07
CA ILE A 38 9.12 -12.06 3.08
C ILE A 38 7.74 -11.88 2.44
N ALA A 39 7.68 -11.31 1.25
CA ALA A 39 6.43 -11.11 0.51
C ALA A 39 5.80 -12.46 0.09
N GLU A 40 6.60 -13.46 -0.29
CA GLU A 40 6.14 -14.83 -0.59
C GLU A 40 5.52 -15.51 0.63
N LYS A 41 6.18 -15.42 1.79
CA LYS A 41 5.63 -15.91 3.06
C LYS A 41 4.32 -15.21 3.42
N ALA A 42 4.23 -13.92 3.15
CA ALA A 42 3.00 -13.15 3.37
C ALA A 42 1.87 -13.61 2.43
N LYS A 43 2.15 -13.80 1.15
CA LYS A 43 1.18 -14.36 0.17
C LYS A 43 0.69 -15.75 0.60
N LYS A 44 1.58 -16.62 1.06
CA LYS A 44 1.21 -17.92 1.60
C LYS A 44 0.30 -17.78 2.82
N LYS A 45 0.60 -16.89 3.77
CA LYS A 45 -0.24 -16.62 4.95
C LYS A 45 -1.62 -16.09 4.56
N ILE A 46 -1.72 -15.23 3.54
CA ILE A 46 -3.01 -14.76 3.01
C ILE A 46 -3.86 -15.97 2.57
N PHE A 47 -3.27 -16.89 1.81
CA PHE A 47 -3.94 -18.09 1.30
C PHE A 47 -4.41 -19.05 2.42
N GLU A 48 -3.59 -19.21 3.45
CA GLU A 48 -3.82 -20.13 4.57
C GLU A 48 -4.60 -19.51 5.73
N SER A 49 -4.89 -18.21 5.69
CA SER A 49 -5.44 -17.45 6.82
C SER A 49 -6.74 -18.01 7.39
N ARG A 50 -6.86 -17.91 8.69
CA ARG A 50 -8.08 -18.25 9.44
C ARG A 50 -8.34 -17.15 10.51
N PRO A 51 -9.46 -16.42 10.41
CA PRO A 51 -10.49 -16.49 9.36
C PRO A 51 -9.92 -16.13 7.97
N PRO A 52 -10.55 -16.59 6.86
CA PRO A 52 -10.00 -16.42 5.51
C PRO A 52 -9.99 -14.95 5.08
N LEU A 53 -8.85 -14.44 4.58
CA LEU A 53 -8.72 -13.10 4.03
C LEU A 53 -9.23 -13.01 2.59
N LEU A 54 -9.12 -14.10 1.82
CA LEU A 54 -9.67 -14.17 0.47
C LEU A 54 -11.11 -14.71 0.50
N ILE A 55 -11.99 -14.10 -0.31
CA ILE A 55 -13.35 -14.61 -0.58
C ILE A 55 -13.26 -15.86 -1.43
N ASP A 56 -12.41 -15.80 -2.47
CA ASP A 56 -12.12 -16.90 -3.37
C ASP A 56 -10.60 -17.09 -3.41
N LYS A 57 -10.16 -18.28 -3.02
CA LYS A 57 -8.72 -18.62 -2.97
C LYS A 57 -8.06 -18.65 -4.35
N SER A 58 -8.81 -18.88 -5.42
CA SER A 58 -8.27 -18.86 -6.80
C SER A 58 -7.73 -17.47 -7.18
N LYS A 59 -8.21 -16.40 -6.53
CA LYS A 59 -7.76 -15.04 -6.79
C LYS A 59 -6.35 -14.73 -6.25
N ILE A 60 -5.72 -15.63 -5.49
CA ILE A 60 -4.36 -15.43 -4.95
C ILE A 60 -3.34 -15.10 -6.05
N ASP A 61 -3.56 -15.58 -7.27
CA ASP A 61 -2.69 -15.32 -8.41
C ASP A 61 -2.73 -13.86 -8.90
N ASN A 62 -3.72 -13.07 -8.49
CA ASN A 62 -3.78 -11.63 -8.71
C ASN A 62 -2.85 -10.85 -7.77
N ILE A 63 -2.19 -11.51 -6.82
CA ILE A 63 -1.17 -10.91 -5.97
C ILE A 63 0.20 -11.35 -6.47
N GLU A 64 0.91 -10.42 -7.12
CA GLU A 64 2.33 -10.57 -7.42
C GLU A 64 3.17 -10.19 -6.20
N VAL A 65 4.36 -10.78 -6.08
CA VAL A 65 5.27 -10.49 -4.96
C VAL A 65 6.65 -10.11 -5.46
N GLY A 66 7.33 -9.27 -4.69
CA GLY A 66 8.69 -8.85 -5.02
C GLY A 66 9.34 -8.13 -3.85
N ASN A 67 10.47 -7.49 -4.11
CA ASN A 67 11.20 -6.70 -3.14
C ASN A 67 11.43 -5.26 -3.61
N ILE A 68 11.72 -4.39 -2.65
CA ILE A 68 11.92 -2.94 -2.91
C ILE A 68 13.27 -2.61 -3.56
N GLU A 69 14.18 -3.56 -3.71
CA GLU A 69 15.49 -3.36 -4.35
C GLU A 69 15.39 -3.63 -5.85
N ASP A 70 14.87 -4.81 -6.23
CA ASP A 70 14.85 -5.28 -7.61
C ASP A 70 13.57 -4.90 -8.38
N ASN A 71 12.45 -4.69 -7.67
CA ASN A 71 11.12 -4.51 -8.28
C ASN A 71 10.51 -3.13 -8.05
N PHE A 72 11.30 -2.14 -7.66
CA PHE A 72 10.78 -0.80 -7.35
C PHE A 72 10.27 -0.04 -8.59
N ASP A 73 10.69 -0.45 -9.78
CA ASP A 73 10.18 0.06 -11.05
C ASP A 73 8.66 -0.15 -11.23
N LEU A 74 8.10 -1.18 -10.58
CA LEU A 74 6.65 -1.46 -10.58
C LEU A 74 5.84 -0.36 -9.91
N VAL A 75 6.43 0.38 -8.96
CA VAL A 75 5.81 1.57 -8.36
C VAL A 75 5.47 2.62 -9.43
N GLY A 76 6.33 2.77 -10.45
CA GLY A 76 6.10 3.68 -11.58
C GLY A 76 4.93 3.31 -12.48
N LYS A 77 4.36 2.11 -12.34
CA LYS A 77 3.22 1.62 -13.12
C LYS A 77 1.91 1.64 -12.34
N ALA A 78 1.98 1.87 -11.02
CA ALA A 78 0.82 1.83 -10.14
C ALA A 78 -0.08 3.06 -10.29
N ASP A 79 -1.39 2.86 -10.16
CA ASP A 79 -2.38 3.93 -10.02
C ASP A 79 -2.48 4.36 -8.55
N TRP A 80 -2.24 3.43 -7.63
CA TRP A 80 -2.25 3.66 -6.21
C TRP A 80 -1.11 2.92 -5.53
N ILE A 81 -0.34 3.63 -4.71
CA ILE A 81 0.76 3.11 -3.90
C ILE A 81 0.36 3.19 -2.43
N VAL A 82 0.24 2.05 -1.77
CA VAL A 82 -0.10 1.96 -0.34
C VAL A 82 1.16 1.65 0.46
N GLU A 83 1.53 2.54 1.36
CA GLU A 83 2.62 2.31 2.30
C GLU A 83 2.07 1.69 3.59
N ALA A 84 2.56 0.52 3.94
CA ALA A 84 2.24 -0.24 5.15
C ALA A 84 3.51 -0.79 5.85
N VAL A 85 4.60 -0.01 5.82
CA VAL A 85 5.87 -0.36 6.46
C VAL A 85 5.85 -0.05 7.97
N VAL A 86 6.97 -0.34 8.65
CA VAL A 86 7.10 -0.07 10.08
C VAL A 86 6.84 1.40 10.42
N GLU A 87 6.27 1.64 11.62
CA GLU A 87 5.83 2.98 12.07
C GLU A 87 7.01 3.83 12.54
N ARG A 88 7.94 4.12 11.61
CA ARG A 88 9.13 4.94 11.81
C ARG A 88 9.20 6.03 10.74
N ILE A 89 9.19 7.27 11.19
CA ILE A 89 9.11 8.44 10.31
C ILE A 89 10.32 8.57 9.36
N ASP A 90 11.52 8.23 9.84
CA ASP A 90 12.74 8.26 9.05
C ASP A 90 12.69 7.27 7.86
N ILE A 91 12.16 6.06 8.12
CA ILE A 91 11.97 5.02 7.08
C ILE A 91 10.91 5.49 6.07
N LYS A 92 9.78 6.01 6.56
CA LYS A 92 8.69 6.49 5.71
C LYS A 92 9.14 7.65 4.81
N HIS A 93 9.81 8.67 5.36
CA HIS A 93 10.34 9.79 4.57
C HIS A 93 11.32 9.33 3.47
N ASN A 94 12.22 8.38 3.79
CA ASN A 94 13.13 7.82 2.79
C ASN A 94 12.37 7.05 1.69
N LEU A 95 11.33 6.33 2.06
CA LEU A 95 10.49 5.60 1.11
C LEU A 95 9.72 6.57 0.20
N TYR A 96 9.07 7.61 0.78
CA TYR A 96 8.35 8.61 -0.01
C TYR A 96 9.26 9.35 -0.99
N ALA A 97 10.49 9.69 -0.59
CA ALA A 97 11.47 10.29 -1.49
C ALA A 97 11.87 9.36 -2.66
N LYS A 98 11.84 8.03 -2.46
CA LYS A 98 12.04 7.06 -3.54
C LYS A 98 10.80 6.96 -4.44
N ILE A 99 9.62 6.89 -3.85
CA ILE A 99 8.33 6.84 -4.59
C ILE A 99 8.19 8.06 -5.49
N SER A 100 8.43 9.26 -4.98
CA SER A 100 8.35 10.52 -5.72
C SER A 100 9.17 10.53 -7.02
N LYS A 101 10.33 9.84 -7.02
CA LYS A 101 11.22 9.78 -8.19
C LYS A 101 10.73 8.86 -9.31
N VAL A 102 9.88 7.89 -9.00
CA VAL A 102 9.48 6.84 -9.95
C VAL A 102 7.99 6.76 -10.18
N ARG A 103 7.15 7.29 -9.26
CA ARG A 103 5.71 7.26 -9.42
C ARG A 103 5.28 7.98 -10.70
N LYS A 104 4.24 7.48 -11.36
CA LYS A 104 3.66 8.20 -12.48
C LYS A 104 2.86 9.43 -12.00
N PRO A 105 2.73 10.47 -12.82
CA PRO A 105 1.80 11.57 -12.56
C PRO A 105 0.39 11.02 -12.27
N ASP A 106 -0.35 11.72 -11.43
CA ASP A 106 -1.74 11.39 -11.03
C ASP A 106 -1.91 10.05 -10.30
N SER A 107 -0.83 9.39 -9.87
CA SER A 107 -0.92 8.24 -8.99
C SER A 107 -1.14 8.68 -7.54
N ILE A 108 -2.03 8.00 -6.83
CA ILE A 108 -2.25 8.24 -5.39
C ILE A 108 -1.14 7.55 -4.60
N VAL A 109 -0.62 8.23 -3.59
CA VAL A 109 0.24 7.65 -2.56
C VAL A 109 -0.47 7.74 -1.22
N SER A 110 -0.60 6.62 -0.51
CA SER A 110 -1.21 6.65 0.81
C SER A 110 -0.41 5.89 1.85
N SER A 111 -0.50 6.34 3.10
CA SER A 111 0.05 5.66 4.26
C SER A 111 -1.06 4.98 5.07
N ASN A 112 -0.82 3.76 5.54
CA ASN A 112 -1.73 3.07 6.47
C ASN A 112 -1.37 3.36 7.95
N THR A 113 -0.69 4.46 8.23
CA THR A 113 -0.37 4.85 9.62
C THR A 113 -1.62 5.02 10.46
N SER A 114 -1.52 4.67 11.75
CA SER A 114 -2.57 4.93 12.73
C SER A 114 -2.23 6.08 13.69
N THR A 115 -0.96 6.49 13.76
CA THR A 115 -0.48 7.38 14.83
C THR A 115 0.30 8.59 14.33
N ILE A 116 0.94 8.53 13.16
CA ILE A 116 1.74 9.63 12.64
C ILE A 116 0.83 10.61 11.88
N PRO A 117 0.74 11.88 12.30
CA PRO A 117 -0.09 12.86 11.61
C PRO A 117 0.32 13.07 10.16
N LEU A 118 -0.65 13.32 9.27
CA LEU A 118 -0.44 13.57 7.85
C LEU A 118 0.61 14.65 7.60
N LYS A 119 0.53 15.76 8.33
CA LYS A 119 1.48 16.87 8.24
C LYS A 119 2.92 16.44 8.52
N VAL A 120 3.14 15.50 9.45
CA VAL A 120 4.48 14.97 9.77
C VAL A 120 4.96 14.03 8.68
N LEU A 121 4.08 13.17 8.15
CA LEU A 121 4.40 12.30 7.02
C LEU A 121 4.80 13.09 5.78
N SER A 122 4.05 14.13 5.46
CA SER A 122 4.24 14.95 4.25
C SER A 122 5.28 16.06 4.39
N GLU A 123 5.91 16.23 5.56
CA GLU A 123 6.81 17.36 5.87
C GLU A 123 7.91 17.55 4.82
N LYS A 124 8.50 16.46 4.33
CA LYS A 124 9.61 16.46 3.35
C LYS A 124 9.16 16.29 1.90
N MET A 125 7.87 16.24 1.63
CA MET A 125 7.33 16.11 0.29
C MET A 125 7.31 17.46 -0.42
N SER A 126 7.42 17.42 -1.75
CA SER A 126 7.15 18.57 -2.61
C SER A 126 5.67 18.97 -2.53
N ALA A 127 5.34 20.20 -2.92
CA ALA A 127 3.95 20.64 -3.00
C ALA A 127 3.12 19.78 -3.98
N GLU A 128 3.76 19.29 -5.05
CA GLU A 128 3.12 18.42 -6.04
C GLU A 128 2.82 17.03 -5.47
N ASP A 129 3.78 16.42 -4.74
CA ASP A 129 3.56 15.12 -4.12
C ASP A 129 2.48 15.16 -3.04
N LYS A 130 2.35 16.27 -2.31
CA LYS A 130 1.32 16.44 -1.28
C LYS A 130 -0.10 16.40 -1.82
N LYS A 131 -0.32 16.85 -3.05
CA LYS A 131 -1.66 16.85 -3.67
C LYS A 131 -2.21 15.44 -3.84
N ASP A 132 -1.33 14.47 -4.10
CA ASP A 132 -1.69 13.07 -4.34
C ASP A 132 -1.43 12.18 -3.12
N PHE A 133 -1.18 12.77 -1.95
CA PHE A 133 -0.84 12.05 -0.73
C PHE A 133 -1.95 12.12 0.31
N CYS A 134 -2.33 10.96 0.89
CA CYS A 134 -3.31 10.89 1.97
C CYS A 134 -2.96 9.77 2.96
N ILE A 135 -3.70 9.68 4.05
CA ILE A 135 -3.75 8.50 4.90
C ILE A 135 -4.98 7.68 4.51
N THR A 136 -4.79 6.37 4.32
CA THR A 136 -5.87 5.39 4.20
C THR A 136 -5.72 4.39 5.35
N HIS A 137 -6.36 4.68 6.47
CA HIS A 137 -6.24 3.87 7.67
C HIS A 137 -7.27 2.74 7.66
N PHE A 138 -6.80 1.55 7.29
CA PHE A 138 -7.56 0.31 7.36
C PHE A 138 -7.50 -0.27 8.78
N PHE A 139 -8.55 -0.99 9.15
CA PHE A 139 -8.62 -1.67 10.44
C PHE A 139 -8.44 -3.18 10.29
N ASN A 140 -7.79 -3.79 11.28
CA ASN A 140 -7.54 -5.23 11.29
C ASN A 140 -8.70 -5.99 11.96
N PRO A 141 -9.21 -7.07 11.36
CA PRO A 141 -8.86 -7.65 10.05
C PRO A 141 -9.50 -6.89 8.89
N VAL A 142 -8.70 -6.47 7.90
CA VAL A 142 -9.11 -5.56 6.80
C VAL A 142 -10.40 -6.01 6.10
N ARG A 143 -10.52 -7.31 5.81
CA ARG A 143 -11.71 -7.87 5.16
C ARG A 143 -13.01 -7.71 5.96
N TYR A 144 -12.92 -7.75 7.28
CA TYR A 144 -14.08 -7.84 8.17
C TYR A 144 -14.48 -6.51 8.78
N MET A 145 -13.61 -5.52 8.70
CA MET A 145 -13.87 -4.18 9.20
C MET A 145 -14.48 -3.34 8.09
N GLY A 146 -15.71 -2.87 8.31
CA GLY A 146 -16.46 -2.07 7.34
C GLY A 146 -16.10 -0.58 7.32
N LEU A 147 -15.02 -0.18 8.01
CA LEU A 147 -14.57 1.22 8.13
C LEU A 147 -13.20 1.38 7.47
N LEU A 148 -13.08 2.42 6.67
CA LEU A 148 -11.82 2.98 6.17
C LEU A 148 -11.80 4.47 6.50
N GLU A 149 -10.82 4.92 7.26
CA GLU A 149 -10.60 6.35 7.48
C GLU A 149 -9.70 6.91 6.40
N ILE A 150 -10.10 8.03 5.81
CA ILE A 150 -9.30 8.77 4.84
C ILE A 150 -8.99 10.15 5.43
N VAL A 151 -7.70 10.49 5.52
CA VAL A 151 -7.23 11.80 5.98
C VAL A 151 -6.42 12.43 4.86
N SER A 152 -6.91 13.57 4.37
CA SER A 152 -6.26 14.36 3.33
C SER A 152 -6.11 15.82 3.78
N GLU A 153 -5.19 16.56 3.16
CA GLU A 153 -5.14 18.02 3.30
C GLU A 153 -6.15 18.65 2.33
N GLU A 154 -6.59 19.89 2.58
CA GLU A 154 -7.56 20.62 1.73
C GLU A 154 -7.07 20.82 0.28
N ILE A 155 -5.75 20.71 0.07
CA ILE A 155 -5.11 20.86 -1.23
C ILE A 155 -5.06 19.56 -2.05
N ASN A 156 -5.54 18.46 -1.50
CA ASN A 156 -5.52 17.17 -2.19
C ASN A 156 -6.66 17.09 -3.21
N ASP A 157 -6.33 16.78 -4.45
CA ASP A 157 -7.27 16.58 -5.56
C ASP A 157 -7.77 15.12 -5.64
N ILE A 158 -8.02 14.49 -4.46
CA ILE A 158 -8.42 13.07 -4.36
C ILE A 158 -9.93 12.93 -4.34
#